data_115ae7989cab6d272116280cb0f87069
#
_entry.id   115ae7989cab6d272116280cb0f87069
#
_cell.length_a   1.000
_cell.length_b   1.000
_cell.length_c   1.000
_cell.angle_alpha   90.00
_cell.angle_beta   90.00
_cell.angle_gamma   90.00
#
_symmetry.space_group_name_H-M   'P 1'
#
loop_
_entity.id
_entity.type
_entity.pdbx_description
1 polymer ?
#
loop_
_entity_poly.entity_id
_entity_poly.type
_entity_poly.pdbx_seq_one_letter_code
_entity_poly.pdbx_strand_id
1 'polypeptide(L)'
;MDPTPEEVAAGHAFYTRRSLAVYDLAILGYFSRLAWRCPASRIVDHYNRYVSANHLDVGVGTGYFLDHCTFPAPPQRPRVALMDLSTSCLSVASKRVARFDPELIEANVLEPIAYPGARFDSVGLNYVLHCLPGDIASKAVALDHLSSLANPGAWLFGATLLHDGVPRNWFARKVMDRNNSHGIFSNADDNLDGLRSALSDRLTDSSVEVVGCVGIFAGRVR
;
A
#
# COMPACT_ATOMS: atom_id res chain seq x y z
N MET A 1 14.29 6.02 16.05
CA MET A 1 14.17 7.52 15.97
C MET A 1 12.87 7.75 15.22
N ASP A 2 11.94 8.48 15.82
CA ASP A 2 10.65 8.73 15.16
C ASP A 2 10.86 9.61 13.93
N PRO A 3 10.13 9.35 12.83
CA PRO A 3 10.24 10.10 11.60
C PRO A 3 9.82 11.56 11.81
N THR A 4 10.55 12.49 11.20
CA THR A 4 10.21 13.91 11.28
C THR A 4 9.03 14.27 10.39
N PRO A 5 8.23 15.30 10.72
CA PRO A 5 7.15 15.77 9.86
C PRO A 5 7.60 16.13 8.43
N GLU A 6 8.85 16.58 8.26
CA GLU A 6 9.43 16.91 6.95
C GLU A 6 9.69 15.67 6.11
N GLU A 7 10.16 14.56 6.70
CA GLU A 7 10.37 13.28 6.01
C GLU A 7 9.04 12.67 5.55
N VAL A 8 8.01 12.75 6.38
CA VAL A 8 6.66 12.33 6.03
C VAL A 8 6.11 13.21 4.90
N ALA A 9 6.30 14.53 4.98
CA ALA A 9 5.84 15.48 3.96
C ALA A 9 6.53 15.28 2.61
N ALA A 10 7.81 14.94 2.57
CA ALA A 10 8.56 14.73 1.33
C ALA A 10 7.99 13.55 0.50
N GLY A 11 7.62 12.46 1.15
CA GLY A 11 7.06 11.27 0.49
C GLY A 11 5.74 11.54 -0.24
N HIS A 12 4.87 12.40 0.30
CA HIS A 12 3.56 12.68 -0.31
C HIS A 12 3.53 13.93 -1.22
N ALA A 13 4.52 14.83 -1.13
CA ALA A 13 4.56 16.06 -1.94
C ALA A 13 4.62 15.80 -3.45
N PHE A 14 5.09 14.62 -3.87
CA PHE A 14 5.14 14.20 -5.27
C PHE A 14 3.75 13.96 -5.87
N TYR A 15 2.74 13.63 -5.08
CA TYR A 15 1.39 13.22 -5.53
C TYR A 15 0.47 14.42 -5.76
N THR A 16 0.76 15.20 -6.82
CA THR A 16 -0.12 16.28 -7.29
C THR A 16 -1.16 15.74 -8.29
N ARG A 17 -2.27 16.46 -8.52
CA ARG A 17 -3.27 16.07 -9.54
C ARG A 17 -2.67 15.86 -10.93
N ARG A 18 -1.62 16.62 -11.29
CA ARG A 18 -0.97 16.50 -12.60
C ARG A 18 -0.08 15.27 -12.68
N SER A 19 0.68 14.95 -11.62
CA SER A 19 1.49 13.73 -11.56
C SER A 19 0.62 12.48 -11.56
N LEU A 20 -0.51 12.49 -10.84
CA LEU A 20 -1.46 11.37 -10.80
C LEU A 20 -2.11 11.06 -12.16
N ALA A 21 -2.33 12.07 -13.02
CA ALA A 21 -2.93 11.85 -14.36
C ALA A 21 -2.08 10.98 -15.29
N VAL A 22 -0.74 11.02 -15.16
CA VAL A 22 0.20 10.20 -15.94
C VAL A 22 0.74 9.01 -15.15
N TYR A 23 0.43 8.92 -13.86
CA TYR A 23 0.97 7.92 -12.94
C TYR A 23 0.66 6.49 -13.39
N ASP A 24 -0.58 6.19 -13.73
CA ASP A 24 -1.00 4.83 -14.09
C ASP A 24 -0.26 4.31 -15.31
N LEU A 25 -0.16 5.12 -16.37
CA LEU A 25 0.51 4.70 -17.60
C LEU A 25 2.02 4.57 -17.40
N ALA A 26 2.65 5.54 -16.75
CA ALA A 26 4.09 5.56 -16.54
C ALA A 26 4.52 4.59 -15.46
N ILE A 27 3.95 4.66 -14.26
CA ILE A 27 4.40 3.90 -13.10
C ILE A 27 3.83 2.48 -13.10
N LEU A 28 2.51 2.33 -13.20
CA LEU A 28 1.89 1.00 -13.17
C LEU A 28 2.02 0.25 -14.49
N GLY A 29 2.03 0.95 -15.62
CA GLY A 29 2.22 0.34 -16.94
C GLY A 29 3.68 -0.01 -17.24
N TYR A 30 4.55 1.00 -17.30
CA TYR A 30 5.92 0.86 -17.78
C TYR A 30 6.92 0.45 -16.69
N PHE A 31 6.99 1.22 -15.58
CA PHE A 31 7.95 0.95 -14.51
C PHE A 31 7.69 -0.38 -13.80
N SER A 32 6.42 -0.74 -13.56
CA SER A 32 6.07 -2.01 -12.92
C SER A 32 6.61 -3.22 -13.69
N ARG A 33 6.59 -3.17 -15.02
CA ARG A 33 7.08 -4.28 -15.86
C ARG A 33 8.59 -4.27 -16.02
N LEU A 34 9.19 -3.11 -16.27
CA LEU A 34 10.61 -3.02 -16.66
C LEU A 34 11.54 -2.84 -15.48
N ALA A 35 11.21 -1.96 -14.54
CA ALA A 35 12.01 -1.74 -13.35
C ALA A 35 11.70 -2.82 -12.30
N TRP A 36 10.47 -2.87 -11.84
CA TRP A 36 10.09 -3.75 -10.73
C TRP A 36 9.94 -5.21 -11.12
N ARG A 37 9.75 -5.53 -12.40
CA ARG A 37 9.43 -6.87 -12.91
C ARG A 37 8.22 -7.50 -12.23
N CYS A 38 7.28 -6.66 -11.81
CA CYS A 38 6.01 -7.04 -11.21
C CYS A 38 4.89 -6.30 -11.96
N PRO A 39 4.23 -6.92 -12.94
CA PRO A 39 3.12 -6.28 -13.66
C PRO A 39 1.98 -5.92 -12.71
N ALA A 40 1.29 -4.80 -12.96
CA ALA A 40 0.16 -4.35 -12.14
C ALA A 40 -0.96 -5.41 -12.02
N SER A 41 -1.12 -6.27 -13.05
CA SER A 41 -2.06 -7.40 -13.00
C SER A 41 -1.80 -8.36 -11.83
N ARG A 42 -0.54 -8.57 -11.42
CA ARG A 42 -0.22 -9.40 -10.26
C ARG A 42 -0.78 -8.83 -8.97
N ILE A 43 -0.79 -7.50 -8.84
CA ILE A 43 -1.38 -6.83 -7.68
C ILE A 43 -2.90 -6.87 -7.76
N VAL A 44 -3.51 -6.72 -8.96
CA VAL A 44 -4.97 -6.90 -9.15
C VAL A 44 -5.40 -8.33 -8.79
N ASP A 45 -4.65 -9.34 -9.22
CA ASP A 45 -4.92 -10.74 -8.85
C ASP A 45 -4.82 -10.95 -7.33
N HIS A 46 -3.88 -10.26 -6.68
CA HIS A 46 -3.73 -10.29 -5.22
C HIS A 46 -4.92 -9.65 -4.52
N TYR A 47 -5.41 -8.50 -5.01
CA TYR A 47 -6.66 -7.89 -4.54
C TYR A 47 -7.83 -8.88 -4.66
N ASN A 48 -8.03 -9.45 -5.84
CA ASN A 48 -9.13 -10.39 -6.10
C ASN A 48 -9.16 -11.58 -5.14
N ARG A 49 -7.99 -11.94 -4.58
CA ARG A 49 -7.88 -13.05 -3.63
C ARG A 49 -8.30 -12.67 -2.21
N TYR A 50 -8.05 -11.41 -1.78
CA TYR A 50 -8.13 -11.02 -0.38
C TYR A 50 -9.13 -9.90 -0.08
N VAL A 51 -9.60 -9.16 -1.10
CA VAL A 51 -10.59 -8.09 -0.91
C VAL A 51 -11.92 -8.67 -0.44
N SER A 52 -12.53 -8.03 0.55
CA SER A 52 -13.86 -8.36 1.06
C SER A 52 -14.89 -7.30 0.67
N ALA A 53 -16.16 -7.58 0.88
CA ALA A 53 -17.24 -6.60 0.67
C ALA A 53 -17.25 -5.44 1.70
N ASN A 54 -16.36 -5.49 2.70
CA ASN A 54 -16.15 -4.45 3.71
C ASN A 54 -14.65 -4.14 3.78
N HIS A 55 -14.19 -3.22 2.95
CA HIS A 55 -12.78 -3.04 2.61
C HIS A 55 -12.26 -1.63 2.94
N LEU A 56 -11.05 -1.57 3.49
CA LEU A 56 -10.25 -0.36 3.64
C LEU A 56 -9.07 -0.41 2.67
N ASP A 57 -8.93 0.57 1.78
CA ASP A 57 -7.80 0.73 0.90
C ASP A 57 -6.89 1.87 1.38
N VAL A 58 -5.62 1.59 1.63
CA VAL A 58 -4.67 2.48 2.31
C VAL A 58 -3.56 2.89 1.35
N GLY A 59 -3.25 4.20 1.32
CA GLY A 59 -2.32 4.79 0.36
C GLY A 59 -2.87 4.65 -1.06
N VAL A 60 -4.08 5.13 -1.23
CA VAL A 60 -4.93 4.85 -2.40
C VAL A 60 -4.36 5.35 -3.72
N GLY A 61 -3.46 6.36 -3.70
CA GLY A 61 -2.89 6.95 -4.89
C GLY A 61 -3.95 7.38 -5.90
N THR A 62 -4.00 6.72 -7.06
CA THR A 62 -5.01 6.97 -8.10
C THR A 62 -6.27 6.11 -7.96
N GLY A 63 -6.33 5.17 -7.02
CA GLY A 63 -7.40 4.18 -6.90
C GLY A 63 -7.37 3.07 -7.96
N TYR A 64 -6.25 2.92 -8.69
CA TYR A 64 -6.14 2.01 -9.83
C TYR A 64 -6.47 0.55 -9.46
N PHE A 65 -5.86 0.02 -8.41
CA PHE A 65 -6.04 -1.40 -8.04
C PHE A 65 -7.48 -1.69 -7.62
N LEU A 66 -8.07 -0.80 -6.83
CA LEU A 66 -9.45 -0.90 -6.38
C LEU A 66 -10.44 -0.80 -7.54
N ASP A 67 -10.13 0.02 -8.57
CA ASP A 67 -10.94 0.17 -9.77
C ASP A 67 -10.94 -1.10 -10.64
N HIS A 68 -9.81 -1.81 -10.67
CA HIS A 68 -9.61 -2.99 -11.52
C HIS A 68 -9.84 -4.32 -10.80
N CYS A 69 -9.97 -4.33 -9.46
CA CYS A 69 -10.28 -5.55 -8.74
C CYS A 69 -11.77 -5.92 -8.85
N THR A 70 -12.05 -7.20 -8.55
CA THR A 70 -13.39 -7.74 -8.50
C THR A 70 -13.74 -8.06 -7.05
N PHE A 71 -14.70 -7.33 -6.49
CA PHE A 71 -15.22 -7.65 -5.17
C PHE A 71 -15.97 -8.98 -5.20
N PRO A 72 -15.94 -9.78 -4.11
CA PRO A 72 -16.78 -10.94 -4.00
C PRO A 72 -18.25 -10.52 -4.20
N ALA A 73 -19.02 -11.30 -4.95
CA ALA A 73 -20.40 -10.98 -5.28
C ALA A 73 -21.26 -10.96 -4.00
N PRO A 74 -21.61 -9.78 -3.48
CA PRO A 74 -22.49 -9.68 -2.32
C PRO A 74 -23.93 -9.45 -2.78
N PRO A 75 -24.91 -9.70 -1.92
CA PRO A 75 -26.27 -9.25 -2.14
C PRO A 75 -26.42 -7.73 -2.11
N GLN A 76 -25.39 -6.99 -1.65
CA GLN A 76 -25.37 -5.54 -1.48
C GLN A 76 -24.08 -4.92 -2.03
N ARG A 77 -24.11 -3.62 -2.34
CA ARG A 77 -22.93 -2.83 -2.71
C ARG A 77 -21.85 -2.97 -1.62
N PRO A 78 -20.58 -3.21 -1.98
CA PRO A 78 -19.51 -3.28 -1.01
C PRO A 78 -19.34 -1.95 -0.27
N ARG A 79 -19.05 -2.01 1.02
CA ARG A 79 -18.59 -0.86 1.82
C ARG A 79 -17.10 -0.68 1.57
N VAL A 80 -16.72 0.47 1.05
CA VAL A 80 -15.35 0.83 0.72
C VAL A 80 -14.96 2.10 1.47
N ALA A 81 -13.81 2.08 2.13
CA ALA A 81 -13.17 3.28 2.66
C ALA A 81 -11.81 3.47 1.99
N LEU A 82 -11.45 4.72 1.74
CA LEU A 82 -10.17 5.15 1.16
C LEU A 82 -9.41 5.91 2.23
N MET A 83 -8.19 5.50 2.52
CA MET A 83 -7.31 6.18 3.47
C MET A 83 -6.03 6.63 2.77
N ASP A 84 -5.69 7.90 2.95
CA ASP A 84 -4.44 8.48 2.45
C ASP A 84 -4.09 9.72 3.28
N LEU A 85 -2.80 10.04 3.39
CA LEU A 85 -2.36 11.32 3.98
C LEU A 85 -2.59 12.48 3.01
N SER A 86 -2.63 12.21 1.71
CA SER A 86 -2.81 13.19 0.64
C SER A 86 -4.29 13.36 0.27
N THR A 87 -4.86 14.53 0.59
CA THR A 87 -6.22 14.90 0.14
C THR A 87 -6.36 14.89 -1.38
N SER A 88 -5.26 15.14 -2.12
CA SER A 88 -5.22 15.04 -3.58
C SER A 88 -5.43 13.61 -4.06
N CYS A 89 -4.77 12.63 -3.42
CA CYS A 89 -4.97 11.21 -3.71
C CYS A 89 -6.41 10.79 -3.40
N LEU A 90 -6.93 11.14 -2.23
CA LEU A 90 -8.33 10.88 -1.85
C LEU A 90 -9.31 11.45 -2.88
N SER A 91 -9.08 12.70 -3.32
CA SER A 91 -9.94 13.36 -4.33
C SER A 91 -9.91 12.68 -5.71
N VAL A 92 -8.76 12.15 -6.13
CA VAL A 92 -8.62 11.46 -7.42
C VAL A 92 -9.21 10.05 -7.33
N ALA A 93 -8.83 9.30 -6.30
CA ALA A 93 -9.29 7.93 -6.10
C ALA A 93 -10.81 7.85 -5.91
N SER A 94 -11.41 8.73 -5.08
CA SER A 94 -12.86 8.74 -4.85
C SER A 94 -13.66 8.95 -6.13
N LYS A 95 -13.18 9.80 -7.05
CA LYS A 95 -13.82 10.01 -8.35
C LYS A 95 -13.74 8.76 -9.22
N ARG A 96 -12.59 8.09 -9.23
CA ARG A 96 -12.39 6.87 -10.01
C ARG A 96 -13.31 5.75 -9.55
N VAL A 97 -13.45 5.57 -8.25
CA VAL A 97 -14.25 4.50 -7.65
C VAL A 97 -15.60 4.97 -7.13
N ALA A 98 -16.13 6.09 -7.67
CA ALA A 98 -17.38 6.72 -7.22
C ALA A 98 -18.59 5.76 -7.23
N ARG A 99 -18.56 4.69 -8.04
CA ARG A 99 -19.58 3.63 -8.04
C ARG A 99 -19.73 2.92 -6.70
N PHE A 100 -18.72 2.97 -5.85
CA PHE A 100 -18.75 2.40 -4.50
C PHE A 100 -19.18 3.42 -3.43
N ASP A 101 -19.23 4.73 -3.76
CA ASP A 101 -19.52 5.81 -2.81
C ASP A 101 -18.64 5.71 -1.55
N PRO A 102 -17.31 5.82 -1.73
CA PRO A 102 -16.37 5.46 -0.69
C PRO A 102 -16.33 6.49 0.44
N GLU A 103 -16.16 6.00 1.66
CA GLU A 103 -15.80 6.82 2.81
C GLU A 103 -14.34 7.30 2.67
N LEU A 104 -14.06 8.57 3.01
CA LEU A 104 -12.73 9.15 2.91
C LEU A 104 -12.15 9.39 4.30
N ILE A 105 -10.93 8.89 4.52
CA ILE A 105 -10.21 8.98 5.79
C ILE A 105 -8.85 9.62 5.52
N GLU A 106 -8.66 10.87 5.96
CA GLU A 106 -7.33 11.50 5.95
C GLU A 106 -6.60 11.09 7.21
N ALA A 107 -5.53 10.29 7.08
CA ALA A 107 -4.77 9.80 8.22
C ALA A 107 -3.32 9.45 7.85
N ASN A 108 -2.43 9.62 8.84
CA ASN A 108 -1.06 9.14 8.81
C ASN A 108 -1.01 7.73 9.41
N VAL A 109 -0.62 6.73 8.61
CA VAL A 109 -0.54 5.34 9.07
C VAL A 109 0.54 5.11 10.14
N LEU A 110 1.50 6.03 10.29
CA LEU A 110 2.54 5.99 11.31
C LEU A 110 2.04 6.50 12.68
N GLU A 111 0.83 7.04 12.74
CA GLU A 111 0.21 7.56 13.97
C GLU A 111 -1.03 6.72 14.33
N PRO A 112 -1.42 6.67 15.63
CA PRO A 112 -2.66 6.03 16.03
C PRO A 112 -3.87 6.64 15.32
N ILE A 113 -4.69 5.80 14.69
CA ILE A 113 -5.81 6.25 13.88
C ILE A 113 -7.10 6.19 14.67
N ALA A 114 -7.66 7.35 15.00
CA ALA A 114 -8.98 7.45 15.62
C ALA A 114 -10.07 7.31 14.55
N TYR A 115 -10.75 6.18 14.55
CA TYR A 115 -11.82 5.89 13.59
C TYR A 115 -13.09 5.42 14.32
N PRO A 116 -14.19 6.18 14.28
CA PRO A 116 -15.41 5.87 15.02
C PRO A 116 -16.32 4.86 14.30
N GLY A 117 -16.00 4.47 13.07
CA GLY A 117 -16.81 3.57 12.25
C GLY A 117 -16.64 2.10 12.60
N ALA A 118 -17.42 1.25 11.93
CA ALA A 118 -17.28 -0.20 12.03
C ALA A 118 -15.97 -0.68 11.42
N ARG A 119 -15.35 -1.68 12.05
CA ARG A 119 -14.09 -2.29 11.57
C ARG A 119 -14.27 -2.95 10.21
N PHE A 120 -13.15 -3.15 9.52
CA PHE A 120 -13.07 -3.71 8.19
C PHE A 120 -12.76 -5.22 8.19
N ASP A 121 -13.21 -5.93 7.16
CA ASP A 121 -12.96 -7.35 6.98
C ASP A 121 -11.76 -7.62 6.03
N SER A 122 -11.29 -6.57 5.35
CA SER A 122 -10.02 -6.58 4.62
C SER A 122 -9.40 -5.20 4.57
N VAL A 123 -8.07 -5.15 4.62
CA VAL A 123 -7.25 -3.93 4.52
C VAL A 123 -6.18 -4.13 3.45
N GLY A 124 -6.20 -3.29 2.42
CA GLY A 124 -5.21 -3.27 1.35
C GLY A 124 -4.16 -2.18 1.58
N LEU A 125 -2.87 -2.53 1.52
CA LEU A 125 -1.74 -1.62 1.73
C LEU A 125 -0.70 -1.82 0.61
N ASN A 126 -0.97 -1.25 -0.58
CA ASN A 126 -0.15 -1.50 -1.75
C ASN A 126 0.73 -0.31 -2.12
N TYR A 127 2.04 -0.57 -2.25
CA TYR A 127 3.04 0.44 -2.61
C TYR A 127 3.11 1.63 -1.64
N VAL A 128 2.88 1.38 -0.34
CA VAL A 128 2.97 2.41 0.73
C VAL A 128 4.24 2.25 1.55
N LEU A 129 4.54 1.05 2.06
CA LEU A 129 5.63 0.85 3.03
C LEU A 129 6.98 1.40 2.55
N HIS A 130 7.33 1.27 1.28
CA HIS A 130 8.60 1.78 0.75
C HIS A 130 8.66 3.32 0.67
N CYS A 131 7.54 4.02 0.83
CA CYS A 131 7.47 5.48 0.90
C CYS A 131 7.48 5.99 2.35
N LEU A 132 7.21 5.13 3.33
CA LEU A 132 7.25 5.51 4.73
C LEU A 132 8.70 5.68 5.20
N PRO A 133 9.01 6.70 6.04
CA PRO A 133 10.34 6.91 6.57
C PRO A 133 10.77 5.79 7.53
N GLY A 134 12.08 5.58 7.62
CA GLY A 134 12.69 4.55 8.47
C GLY A 134 12.97 3.24 7.74
N ASP A 135 13.32 2.21 8.50
CA ASP A 135 13.49 0.83 8.04
C ASP A 135 12.18 0.02 8.18
N ILE A 136 12.16 -1.21 7.66
CA ILE A 136 10.94 -2.03 7.68
C ILE A 136 10.45 -2.33 9.10
N ALA A 137 11.34 -2.39 10.10
CA ALA A 137 10.98 -2.66 11.48
C ALA A 137 10.22 -1.48 12.11
N SER A 138 10.70 -0.25 11.90
CA SER A 138 10.02 0.97 12.36
C SER A 138 8.71 1.23 11.61
N LYS A 139 8.66 0.97 10.30
CA LYS A 139 7.44 1.10 9.47
C LYS A 139 6.36 0.10 9.87
N ALA A 140 6.73 -1.02 10.49
CA ALA A 140 5.79 -2.07 10.89
C ALA A 140 4.73 -1.59 11.89
N VAL A 141 4.94 -0.46 12.58
CA VAL A 141 3.91 0.19 13.41
C VAL A 141 2.64 0.53 12.60
N ALA A 142 2.78 0.80 11.30
CA ALA A 142 1.63 1.00 10.42
C ALA A 142 0.72 -0.24 10.35
N LEU A 143 1.30 -1.45 10.40
CA LEU A 143 0.53 -2.69 10.43
C LEU A 143 -0.25 -2.82 11.75
N ASP A 144 0.32 -2.36 12.88
CA ASP A 144 -0.36 -2.35 14.18
C ASP A 144 -1.56 -1.39 14.16
N HIS A 145 -1.37 -0.16 13.67
CA HIS A 145 -2.43 0.82 13.55
C HIS A 145 -3.56 0.35 12.63
N LEU A 146 -3.21 -0.22 11.46
CA LEU A 146 -4.18 -0.73 10.51
C LEU A 146 -4.92 -1.97 11.03
N SER A 147 -4.24 -2.85 11.77
CA SER A 147 -4.87 -3.99 12.43
C SER A 147 -5.92 -3.57 13.44
N SER A 148 -5.74 -2.43 14.12
CA SER A 148 -6.73 -1.90 15.07
C SER A 148 -8.05 -1.49 14.41
N LEU A 149 -8.04 -1.21 13.11
CA LEU A 149 -9.21 -0.86 12.30
C LEU A 149 -9.92 -2.09 11.70
N ALA A 150 -9.31 -3.26 11.80
CA ALA A 150 -9.80 -4.48 11.19
C ALA A 150 -10.47 -5.40 12.22
N ASN A 151 -11.38 -6.24 11.75
CA ASN A 151 -11.97 -7.30 12.55
C ASN A 151 -10.94 -8.43 12.79
N PRO A 152 -10.98 -9.13 13.93
CA PRO A 152 -10.19 -10.35 14.11
C PRO A 152 -10.42 -11.33 12.96
N GLY A 153 -9.34 -11.87 12.39
CA GLY A 153 -9.39 -12.74 11.21
C GLY A 153 -9.52 -12.03 9.87
N ALA A 154 -9.65 -10.71 9.83
CA ALA A 154 -9.63 -9.92 8.60
C ALA A 154 -8.31 -10.09 7.83
N TRP A 155 -8.34 -10.00 6.51
CA TRP A 155 -7.13 -10.00 5.71
C TRP A 155 -6.48 -8.60 5.70
N LEU A 156 -5.21 -8.55 6.08
CA LEU A 156 -4.31 -7.43 5.79
C LEU A 156 -3.35 -7.90 4.70
N PHE A 157 -3.37 -7.20 3.55
CA PHE A 157 -2.60 -7.61 2.38
C PHE A 157 -2.01 -6.40 1.65
N GLY A 158 -0.97 -6.65 0.87
CA GLY A 158 -0.35 -5.55 0.15
C GLY A 158 0.87 -5.93 -0.64
N ALA A 159 1.58 -4.91 -1.10
CA ALA A 159 2.83 -5.04 -1.83
C ALA A 159 3.77 -3.88 -1.51
N THR A 160 5.07 -4.16 -1.48
CA THR A 160 6.09 -3.12 -1.29
C THR A 160 7.34 -3.40 -2.11
N LEU A 161 8.06 -2.32 -2.48
CA LEU A 161 9.36 -2.42 -3.13
C LEU A 161 10.44 -2.69 -2.07
N LEU A 162 11.16 -3.78 -2.25
CA LEU A 162 12.28 -4.16 -1.38
C LEU A 162 13.61 -3.77 -2.02
N HIS A 163 14.55 -3.33 -1.20
CA HIS A 163 15.89 -2.97 -1.64
C HIS A 163 16.83 -4.16 -1.56
N ASP A 164 16.70 -5.02 -0.55
CA ASP A 164 17.58 -6.15 -0.34
C ASP A 164 16.83 -7.48 -0.16
N GLY A 165 17.54 -8.60 -0.36
CA GLY A 165 16.96 -9.94 -0.32
C GLY A 165 16.10 -10.32 -1.54
N VAL A 166 16.08 -9.49 -2.60
CA VAL A 166 15.29 -9.67 -3.83
C VAL A 166 16.10 -9.36 -5.09
N PRO A 167 15.75 -9.95 -6.26
CA PRO A 167 16.43 -9.65 -7.51
C PRO A 167 16.09 -8.24 -8.00
N ARG A 168 17.10 -7.38 -8.14
CA ARG A 168 16.97 -6.04 -8.72
C ARG A 168 17.82 -5.92 -9.98
N ASN A 169 17.21 -5.56 -11.10
CA ASN A 169 17.95 -5.22 -12.31
C ASN A 169 18.64 -3.85 -12.19
N TRP A 170 19.54 -3.51 -13.11
CA TRP A 170 20.27 -2.23 -13.07
C TRP A 170 19.32 -1.01 -13.11
N PHE A 171 18.22 -1.14 -13.85
CA PHE A 171 17.24 -0.05 -13.97
C PHE A 171 16.46 0.17 -12.66
N ALA A 172 16.02 -0.92 -12.01
CA ALA A 172 15.41 -0.86 -10.67
C ALA A 172 16.33 -0.17 -9.67
N ARG A 173 17.63 -0.56 -9.63
CA ARG A 173 18.61 0.07 -8.74
C ARG A 173 18.68 1.57 -8.98
N LYS A 174 18.91 1.98 -10.23
CA LYS A 174 19.05 3.40 -10.58
C LYS A 174 17.79 4.22 -10.22
N VAL A 175 16.59 3.66 -10.45
CA VAL A 175 15.32 4.33 -10.10
C VAL A 175 15.14 4.40 -8.59
N MET A 176 15.41 3.32 -7.86
CA MET A 176 15.32 3.31 -6.39
C MET A 176 16.31 4.30 -5.78
N ASP A 177 17.59 4.27 -6.18
CA ASP A 177 18.62 5.20 -5.67
C ASP A 177 18.22 6.65 -5.90
N ARG A 178 17.71 6.96 -7.09
CA ARG A 178 17.21 8.31 -7.39
C ARG A 178 16.02 8.70 -6.51
N ASN A 179 15.05 7.82 -6.34
CA ASN A 179 13.86 8.13 -5.53
C ASN A 179 14.21 8.24 -4.03
N ASN A 180 15.12 7.40 -3.53
CA ASN A 180 15.63 7.52 -2.17
C ASN A 180 16.39 8.85 -1.96
N SER A 181 17.24 9.28 -2.93
CA SER A 181 17.96 10.54 -2.82
C SER A 181 17.07 11.79 -2.86
N HIS A 182 15.84 11.67 -3.37
CA HIS A 182 14.84 12.74 -3.40
C HIS A 182 13.79 12.63 -2.28
N GLY A 183 13.91 11.67 -1.38
CA GLY A 183 12.94 11.42 -0.30
C GLY A 183 11.57 10.93 -0.77
N ILE A 184 11.43 10.50 -2.05
CA ILE A 184 10.19 9.90 -2.57
C ILE A 184 10.03 8.48 -2.04
N PHE A 185 11.13 7.73 -1.98
CA PHE A 185 11.23 6.45 -1.31
C PHE A 185 12.10 6.57 -0.06
N SER A 186 11.88 5.67 0.86
CA SER A 186 12.72 5.49 2.05
C SER A 186 12.92 3.99 2.28
N ASN A 187 13.33 3.25 1.22
CA ASN A 187 13.41 1.79 1.26
C ASN A 187 14.85 1.25 1.15
N ALA A 188 15.86 2.09 1.35
CA ALA A 188 17.26 1.68 1.24
C ALA A 188 17.62 0.53 2.21
N ASP A 189 16.99 0.50 3.36
CA ASP A 189 17.19 -0.51 4.41
C ASP A 189 16.07 -1.58 4.44
N ASP A 190 15.11 -1.50 3.51
CA ASP A 190 14.01 -2.47 3.45
C ASP A 190 14.46 -3.77 2.79
N ASN A 191 14.34 -4.87 3.52
CA ASN A 191 14.76 -6.19 3.07
C ASN A 191 13.65 -7.23 3.28
N LEU A 192 13.79 -8.36 2.58
CA LEU A 192 12.80 -9.42 2.57
C LEU A 192 12.60 -10.08 3.94
N ASP A 193 13.69 -10.32 4.67
CA ASP A 193 13.61 -11.01 5.97
C ASP A 193 12.99 -10.09 7.02
N GLY A 194 13.29 -8.79 6.99
CA GLY A 194 12.62 -7.79 7.81
C GLY A 194 11.12 -7.72 7.56
N LEU A 195 10.69 -7.76 6.28
CA LEU A 195 9.27 -7.79 5.94
C LEU A 195 8.59 -9.06 6.48
N ARG A 196 9.21 -10.23 6.30
CA ARG A 196 8.69 -11.49 6.82
C ARG A 196 8.55 -11.47 8.34
N SER A 197 9.57 -10.98 9.06
CA SER A 197 9.53 -10.86 10.52
C SER A 197 8.41 -9.90 10.95
N ALA A 198 8.34 -8.71 10.36
CA ALA A 198 7.32 -7.71 10.69
C ALA A 198 5.90 -8.24 10.55
N LEU A 199 5.66 -9.07 9.53
CA LEU A 199 4.35 -9.69 9.29
C LEU A 199 4.08 -10.85 10.27
N SER A 200 5.05 -11.75 10.47
CA SER A 200 4.87 -12.93 11.35
C SER A 200 4.67 -12.54 12.82
N ASP A 201 5.28 -11.45 13.25
CA ASP A 201 5.14 -10.93 14.62
C ASP A 201 3.72 -10.40 14.90
N ARG A 202 3.00 -9.96 13.87
CA ARG A 202 1.72 -9.22 13.98
C ARG A 202 0.52 -10.00 13.48
N LEU A 203 0.69 -10.80 12.44
CA LEU A 203 -0.38 -11.48 11.72
C LEU A 203 -0.27 -13.00 11.87
N THR A 204 -1.38 -13.70 11.76
CA THR A 204 -1.40 -15.15 11.57
C THR A 204 -1.51 -15.48 10.07
N ASP A 205 -1.16 -16.70 9.68
CA ASP A 205 -1.20 -17.16 8.29
C ASP A 205 -0.46 -16.20 7.31
N SER A 206 0.58 -15.53 7.82
CA SER A 206 1.31 -14.55 7.02
C SER A 206 2.17 -15.20 5.95
N SER A 207 2.20 -14.59 4.78
CA SER A 207 2.99 -15.04 3.63
C SER A 207 3.57 -13.88 2.84
N VAL A 208 4.73 -14.09 2.21
CA VAL A 208 5.35 -13.13 1.29
C VAL A 208 5.77 -13.88 0.03
N GLU A 209 5.21 -13.47 -1.11
CA GLU A 209 5.65 -13.87 -2.45
C GLU A 209 6.56 -12.78 -3.03
N VAL A 210 7.70 -13.17 -3.61
CA VAL A 210 8.61 -12.23 -4.28
C VAL A 210 8.39 -12.29 -5.79
N VAL A 211 8.02 -11.15 -6.38
CA VAL A 211 7.87 -10.99 -7.82
C VAL A 211 8.75 -9.82 -8.29
N GLY A 212 9.84 -10.12 -8.96
CA GLY A 212 10.88 -9.11 -9.23
C GLY A 212 11.44 -8.56 -7.92
N CYS A 213 11.43 -7.25 -7.74
CA CYS A 213 11.84 -6.60 -6.48
C CYS A 213 10.66 -6.23 -5.57
N VAL A 214 9.48 -6.79 -5.81
CA VAL A 214 8.26 -6.55 -5.04
C VAL A 214 8.02 -7.72 -4.08
N GLY A 215 7.89 -7.41 -2.79
CA GLY A 215 7.31 -8.31 -1.80
C GLY A 215 5.78 -8.14 -1.79
N ILE A 216 5.08 -9.17 -2.24
CA ILE A 216 3.60 -9.24 -2.21
C ILE A 216 3.23 -10.06 -0.98
N PHE A 217 2.45 -9.49 -0.08
CA PHE A 217 2.20 -10.09 1.22
C PHE A 217 0.72 -10.15 1.59
N ALA A 218 0.36 -11.10 2.41
CA ALA A 218 -0.93 -11.19 3.08
C ALA A 218 -0.80 -11.89 4.42
N GLY A 219 -1.73 -11.60 5.34
CA GLY A 219 -1.86 -12.27 6.63
C GLY A 219 -3.20 -11.93 7.28
N ARG A 220 -3.57 -12.68 8.32
CA ARG A 220 -4.81 -12.43 9.06
C ARG A 220 -4.51 -11.64 10.33
N VAL A 221 -5.32 -10.64 10.59
CA VAL A 221 -5.33 -9.88 11.85
C VAL A 221 -5.68 -10.83 13.00
N ARG A 222 -4.94 -10.72 14.10
CA ARG A 222 -5.13 -11.53 15.31
C ARG A 222 -6.39 -11.15 16.07
#